data_ba8c58076bff67456c0222858bb0cedf
#
_entry.id   ba8c58076bff67456c0222858bb0cedf
#
_cell.length_a   1.000
_cell.length_b   1.000
_cell.length_c   1.000
_cell.angle_alpha   90.00
_cell.angle_beta   90.00
_cell.angle_gamma   90.00
#
_symmetry.space_group_name_H-M   'P 1'
#
loop_
_entity.id
_entity.type
_entity.pdbx_description
1 polymer ?
#
loop_
_entity_poly.entity_id
_entity_poly.type
_entity_poly.pdbx_seq_one_letter_code
_entity_poly.pdbx_strand_id
1 'polypeptide(L)'
;PAASMSHGPAWFDSLLKALRRKHPDRTFERTRAMDLLQQVERDIAAGQAPIADVADLYRDKIHMDVASGRYLMHNAMRHALGQPRSSRGFEKLTPDMKRWLDSVLDRVLGESPGSE
;
A
#
# COMPACT_ATOMS: atom_id res chain seq x y z
N PRO A 1 -9.54 16.70 13.84
CA PRO A 1 -10.98 16.67 13.91
C PRO A 1 -11.58 15.36 13.41
N ALA A 2 -12.68 14.97 14.00
CA ALA A 2 -13.33 13.71 13.71
C ALA A 2 -13.70 13.56 12.23
N ALA A 3 -14.11 14.65 11.59
CA ALA A 3 -14.52 14.61 10.19
C ALA A 3 -13.41 14.14 9.25
N SER A 4 -12.16 14.54 9.53
CA SER A 4 -11.03 14.16 8.69
C SER A 4 -10.64 12.70 8.89
N MET A 5 -11.19 12.05 9.92
CA MET A 5 -10.89 10.64 10.24
C MET A 5 -11.92 9.67 9.67
N SER A 6 -12.92 10.17 8.92
CA SER A 6 -14.03 9.34 8.46
C SER A 6 -13.60 8.19 7.54
N HIS A 7 -12.45 8.28 6.90
CA HIS A 7 -11.92 7.20 6.06
C HIS A 7 -10.55 6.72 6.55
N GLY A 8 -10.27 6.90 7.84
CA GLY A 8 -9.04 6.40 8.45
C GLY A 8 -9.12 4.92 8.80
N PRO A 9 -8.04 4.35 9.34
CA PRO A 9 -7.98 2.93 9.65
C PRO A 9 -9.11 2.44 10.56
N ALA A 10 -9.49 3.23 11.57
CA ALA A 10 -10.56 2.84 12.49
C ALA A 10 -11.91 2.73 11.78
N TRP A 11 -12.16 3.62 10.81
CA TRP A 11 -13.39 3.58 10.02
C TRP A 11 -13.45 2.30 9.19
N PHE A 12 -12.36 1.95 8.53
CA PHE A 12 -12.31 0.71 7.74
C PHE A 12 -12.41 -0.54 8.60
N ASP A 13 -11.81 -0.54 9.79
CA ASP A 13 -11.98 -1.65 10.72
C ASP A 13 -13.43 -1.85 11.11
N SER A 14 -14.15 -0.77 11.39
CA SER A 14 -15.58 -0.82 11.71
C SER A 14 -16.39 -1.35 10.53
N LEU A 15 -16.07 -0.90 9.32
CA LEU A 15 -16.72 -1.38 8.11
C LEU A 15 -16.51 -2.86 7.92
N LEU A 16 -15.27 -3.34 8.07
CA LEU A 16 -14.98 -4.77 7.92
C LEU A 16 -15.72 -5.61 8.94
N LYS A 17 -15.79 -5.16 10.20
CA LYS A 17 -16.55 -5.87 11.22
C LYS A 17 -18.03 -5.96 10.87
N ALA A 18 -18.61 -4.87 10.37
CA ALA A 18 -20.00 -4.86 9.97
C ALA A 18 -20.25 -5.81 8.79
N LEU A 19 -19.39 -5.80 7.79
CA LEU A 19 -19.51 -6.67 6.62
C LEU A 19 -19.39 -8.14 7.01
N ARG A 20 -18.43 -8.47 7.87
CA ARG A 20 -18.24 -9.85 8.34
C ARG A 20 -19.45 -10.36 9.13
N ARG A 21 -20.06 -9.51 9.94
CA ARG A 21 -21.28 -9.88 10.66
C ARG A 21 -22.46 -10.09 9.73
N LYS A 22 -22.61 -9.23 8.72
CA LYS A 22 -23.72 -9.30 7.78
C LYS A 22 -23.58 -10.44 6.79
N HIS A 23 -22.35 -10.77 6.42
CA HIS A 23 -22.05 -11.80 5.41
C HIS A 23 -20.99 -12.77 5.94
N PRO A 24 -21.33 -13.62 6.93
CA PRO A 24 -20.33 -14.51 7.56
C PRO A 24 -19.78 -15.58 6.63
N ASP A 25 -20.42 -15.80 5.49
CA ASP A 25 -20.00 -16.76 4.47
C ASP A 25 -19.00 -16.20 3.46
N ARG A 26 -18.62 -14.92 3.61
CA ARG A 26 -17.71 -14.23 2.68
C ARG A 26 -16.48 -13.74 3.40
N THR A 27 -15.37 -13.63 2.65
CA THR A 27 -14.12 -13.12 3.13
C THR A 27 -13.98 -11.64 2.75
N PHE A 28 -13.65 -10.80 3.73
CA PHE A 28 -13.42 -9.37 3.51
C PHE A 28 -12.04 -9.04 4.04
N GLU A 29 -11.17 -8.54 3.17
CA GLU A 29 -9.83 -8.13 3.51
C GLU A 29 -9.58 -6.70 3.06
N ARG A 30 -8.56 -6.06 3.64
CA ARG A 30 -8.15 -4.71 3.25
C ARG A 30 -6.71 -4.73 2.75
N THR A 31 -6.37 -3.72 1.96
CA THR A 31 -5.07 -3.66 1.31
C THR A 31 -3.94 -3.16 2.20
N ARG A 32 -4.26 -2.57 3.34
CA ARG A 32 -3.30 -1.90 4.22
C ARG A 32 -2.55 -0.74 3.54
N ALA A 33 -3.20 -0.12 2.56
CA ALA A 33 -2.60 0.99 1.82
C ALA A 33 -2.19 2.14 2.73
N MET A 34 -3.00 2.45 3.75
CA MET A 34 -2.68 3.52 4.70
C MET A 34 -1.40 3.23 5.48
N ASP A 35 -1.23 1.98 5.91
CA ASP A 35 -0.01 1.58 6.63
C ASP A 35 1.22 1.72 5.75
N LEU A 36 1.09 1.36 4.47
CA LEU A 36 2.18 1.51 3.50
C LEU A 36 2.55 2.98 3.32
N LEU A 37 1.56 3.85 3.15
CA LEU A 37 1.82 5.27 2.99
C LEU A 37 2.45 5.89 4.24
N GLN A 38 2.05 5.45 5.42
CA GLN A 38 2.67 5.89 6.66
C GLN A 38 4.13 5.47 6.72
N GLN A 39 4.47 4.27 6.28
CA GLN A 39 5.86 3.83 6.23
C GLN A 39 6.67 4.65 5.23
N VAL A 40 6.07 4.98 4.09
CA VAL A 40 6.70 5.88 3.12
C VAL A 40 7.04 7.22 3.77
N GLU A 41 6.10 7.79 4.50
CA GLU A 41 6.34 9.07 5.19
C GLU A 41 7.45 8.97 6.22
N ARG A 42 7.52 7.88 6.97
CA ARG A 42 8.61 7.65 7.92
C ARG A 42 9.96 7.56 7.23
N ASP A 43 10.02 6.85 6.11
CA ASP A 43 11.25 6.71 5.34
C ASP A 43 11.71 8.06 4.78
N ILE A 44 10.79 8.89 4.30
CA ILE A 44 11.10 10.23 3.84
C ILE A 44 11.68 11.06 4.98
N ALA A 45 11.04 11.04 6.13
CA ALA A 45 11.49 11.80 7.29
C ALA A 45 12.85 11.33 7.77
N ALA A 46 13.16 10.05 7.63
CA ALA A 46 14.44 9.48 8.03
C ALA A 46 15.54 9.61 6.96
N GLY A 47 15.22 10.16 5.80
CA GLY A 47 16.16 10.29 4.69
C GLY A 47 16.49 8.98 4.01
N GLN A 48 15.62 7.99 4.11
CA GLN A 48 15.84 6.65 3.58
C GLN A 48 15.05 6.38 2.29
N ALA A 49 14.27 7.36 1.83
CA ALA A 49 13.49 7.21 0.61
C ALA A 49 14.19 7.92 -0.56
N PRO A 50 14.06 7.39 -1.79
CA PRO A 50 14.60 8.06 -2.98
C PRO A 50 13.70 9.20 -3.47
N ILE A 51 12.63 9.51 -2.74
CA ILE A 51 11.74 10.63 -3.03
C ILE A 51 11.73 11.58 -1.84
N ALA A 52 11.34 12.82 -2.08
CA ALA A 52 11.35 13.87 -1.06
C ALA A 52 9.99 14.10 -0.41
N ASP A 53 8.91 13.67 -1.06
CA ASP A 53 7.55 13.94 -0.62
C ASP A 53 6.66 12.78 -1.04
N VAL A 54 5.68 12.44 -0.19
CA VAL A 54 4.73 11.37 -0.51
C VAL A 54 3.93 11.70 -1.79
N ALA A 55 3.78 12.97 -2.11
CA ALA A 55 3.13 13.40 -3.34
C ALA A 55 3.86 12.92 -4.59
N ASP A 56 5.14 12.55 -4.48
CA ASP A 56 5.89 12.01 -5.61
C ASP A 56 5.38 10.65 -6.05
N LEU A 57 4.57 9.98 -5.24
CA LEU A 57 3.90 8.74 -5.62
C LEU A 57 2.59 9.00 -6.37
N TYR A 58 2.19 10.23 -6.49
CA TYR A 58 0.94 10.62 -7.13
C TYR A 58 1.21 11.40 -8.41
N ARG A 59 0.30 11.27 -9.39
CA ARG A 59 0.33 12.10 -10.60
C ARG A 59 -0.54 13.34 -10.45
N ASP A 60 -1.47 13.33 -9.48
CA ASP A 60 -2.32 14.46 -9.13
C ASP A 60 -2.73 14.31 -7.66
N LYS A 61 -3.77 15.02 -7.23
CA LYS A 61 -4.15 15.03 -5.82
C LYS A 61 -4.74 13.72 -5.32
N ILE A 62 -5.22 12.86 -6.20
CA ILE A 62 -5.93 11.64 -5.82
C ILE A 62 -5.48 10.38 -6.53
N HIS A 63 -4.76 10.48 -7.66
CA HIS A 63 -4.37 9.32 -8.45
C HIS A 63 -2.88 9.04 -8.28
N MET A 64 -2.56 7.77 -8.08
CA MET A 64 -1.16 7.32 -8.04
C MET A 64 -0.51 7.51 -9.42
N ASP A 65 0.81 7.72 -9.42
CA ASP A 65 1.55 7.73 -10.66
C ASP A 65 1.56 6.33 -11.28
N VAL A 66 1.91 6.24 -12.55
CA VAL A 66 1.79 4.97 -13.28
C VAL A 66 2.90 3.97 -12.97
N ALA A 67 3.90 4.37 -12.23
CA ALA A 67 5.03 3.49 -11.89
C ALA A 67 5.07 3.23 -10.38
N SER A 68 5.65 4.14 -9.61
CA SER A 68 5.94 3.90 -8.20
C SER A 68 4.71 3.74 -7.33
N GLY A 69 3.80 4.70 -7.39
CA GLY A 69 2.59 4.65 -6.56
C GLY A 69 1.71 3.47 -6.92
N ARG A 70 1.54 3.24 -8.21
CA ARG A 70 0.72 2.12 -8.68
C ARG A 70 1.36 0.77 -8.34
N TYR A 71 2.68 0.66 -8.41
CA TYR A 71 3.38 -0.55 -8.00
C TYR A 71 3.07 -0.90 -6.54
N LEU A 72 3.12 0.09 -5.67
CA LEU A 72 2.85 -0.09 -4.25
C LEU A 72 1.41 -0.57 -4.02
N MET A 73 0.45 0.10 -4.65
CA MET A 73 -0.98 -0.24 -4.50
C MET A 73 -1.32 -1.59 -5.12
N HIS A 74 -0.74 -1.89 -6.28
CA HIS A 74 -0.94 -3.18 -6.96
C HIS A 74 -0.52 -4.34 -6.06
N ASN A 75 0.64 -4.23 -5.44
CA ASN A 75 1.14 -5.30 -4.59
C ASN A 75 0.44 -5.35 -3.22
N ALA A 76 -0.06 -4.22 -2.74
CA ALA A 76 -0.92 -4.21 -1.57
C ALA A 76 -2.21 -5.02 -1.82
N MET A 77 -2.81 -4.85 -2.99
CA MET A 77 -4.01 -5.59 -3.36
C MET A 77 -3.71 -7.07 -3.54
N ARG A 78 -2.61 -7.42 -4.22
CA ARG A 78 -2.23 -8.83 -4.39
C ARG A 78 -2.04 -9.51 -3.04
N HIS A 79 -1.39 -8.81 -2.11
CA HIS A 79 -1.21 -9.35 -0.75
C HIS A 79 -2.56 -9.61 -0.07
N ALA A 80 -3.48 -8.66 -0.15
CA ALA A 80 -4.81 -8.82 0.45
C ALA A 80 -5.58 -10.00 -0.15
N LEU A 81 -5.31 -10.33 -1.42
CA LEU A 81 -5.93 -11.46 -2.11
C LEU A 81 -5.15 -12.76 -1.95
N GLY A 82 -4.08 -12.77 -1.16
CA GLY A 82 -3.26 -13.96 -0.97
C GLY A 82 -2.38 -14.31 -2.15
N GLN A 83 -2.12 -13.36 -3.03
CA GLN A 83 -1.30 -13.58 -4.22
C GLN A 83 0.13 -13.09 -3.99
N PRO A 84 1.14 -13.72 -4.61
CA PRO A 84 2.52 -13.25 -4.49
C PRO A 84 2.69 -11.91 -5.18
N ARG A 85 3.72 -11.17 -4.77
CA ARG A 85 4.04 -9.90 -5.41
C ARG A 85 4.44 -10.09 -6.86
N SER A 86 4.24 -9.04 -7.64
CA SER A 86 4.59 -9.06 -9.06
C SER A 86 5.13 -7.70 -9.48
N SER A 87 6.15 -7.73 -10.32
CA SER A 87 6.67 -6.53 -10.99
C SER A 87 6.28 -6.49 -12.47
N ARG A 88 5.48 -7.43 -12.91
CA ARG A 88 5.06 -7.47 -14.31
C ARG A 88 4.26 -6.22 -14.66
N GLY A 89 4.65 -5.55 -15.73
CA GLY A 89 4.03 -4.31 -16.17
C GLY A 89 4.66 -3.06 -15.55
N PHE A 90 5.67 -3.22 -14.69
CA PHE A 90 6.32 -2.10 -14.01
C PHE A 90 7.80 -1.98 -14.40
N GLU A 91 8.11 -2.26 -15.63
CA GLU A 91 9.50 -2.28 -16.13
C GLU A 91 10.13 -0.88 -16.15
N LYS A 92 9.31 0.17 -16.06
CA LYS A 92 9.81 1.55 -16.02
C LYS A 92 10.33 1.97 -14.65
N LEU A 93 10.08 1.17 -13.61
CA LEU A 93 10.66 1.45 -12.30
C LEU A 93 12.17 1.31 -12.35
N THR A 94 12.87 2.28 -11.77
CA THR A 94 14.31 2.14 -11.61
C THR A 94 14.61 1.07 -10.57
N PRO A 95 15.79 0.40 -10.66
CA PRO A 95 16.16 -0.60 -9.65
C PRO A 95 16.16 -0.06 -8.22
N ASP A 96 16.62 1.17 -8.03
CA ASP A 96 16.65 1.79 -6.70
C ASP A 96 15.24 2.03 -6.16
N MET A 97 14.34 2.54 -6.99
CA MET A 97 12.95 2.76 -6.59
C MET A 97 12.28 1.45 -6.26
N LYS A 98 12.48 0.44 -7.09
CA LYS A 98 11.88 -0.88 -6.86
C LYS A 98 12.38 -1.48 -5.55
N ARG A 99 13.69 -1.42 -5.27
CA ARG A 99 14.26 -1.94 -4.03
C ARG A 99 13.65 -1.26 -2.81
N TRP A 100 13.50 0.06 -2.87
CA TRP A 100 12.90 0.79 -1.75
C TRP A 100 11.44 0.42 -1.56
N LEU A 101 10.65 0.41 -2.64
CA LEU A 101 9.23 0.03 -2.55
C LEU A 101 9.06 -1.40 -2.04
N ASP A 102 9.90 -2.32 -2.48
CA ASP A 102 9.87 -3.69 -1.98
C ASP A 102 10.20 -3.74 -0.50
N SER A 103 11.12 -2.91 -0.03
CA SER A 103 11.44 -2.85 1.40
C SER A 103 10.27 -2.28 2.21
N VAL A 104 9.54 -1.32 1.68
CA VAL A 104 8.32 -0.80 2.32
C VAL A 104 7.28 -1.90 2.44
N LEU A 105 7.06 -2.64 1.36
CA LEU A 105 6.12 -3.77 1.36
C LEU A 105 6.56 -4.84 2.38
N ASP A 106 7.84 -5.19 2.42
CA ASP A 106 8.34 -6.20 3.36
C ASP A 106 8.12 -5.79 4.81
N ARG A 107 8.41 -4.54 5.14
CA ARG A 107 8.34 -4.07 6.52
C ARG A 107 6.90 -3.95 7.02
N VAL A 108 5.97 -3.66 6.14
CA VAL A 108 4.55 -3.49 6.52
C VAL A 108 3.78 -4.79 6.39
N LEU A 109 3.97 -5.51 5.29
CA LEU A 109 3.18 -6.70 4.97
C LEU A 109 3.90 -8.02 5.22
N GLY A 110 5.20 -7.97 5.47
CA GLY A 110 6.03 -9.16 5.56
C GLY A 110 6.49 -9.62 4.18
N GLU A 111 7.48 -10.51 4.17
CA GLU A 111 8.00 -11.03 2.92
C GLU A 111 6.94 -11.84 2.17
N SER A 112 6.92 -11.67 0.86
CA SER A 112 5.98 -12.40 0.02
C SER A 112 6.51 -13.80 -0.26
N PRO A 113 5.77 -14.85 0.11
CA PRO A 113 6.15 -16.21 -0.29
C PRO A 113 6.15 -16.30 -1.81
N GLY A 114 7.22 -16.85 -2.39
CA GLY A 114 7.33 -16.96 -3.84
C GLY A 114 7.59 -15.63 -4.54
N SER A 115 8.05 -14.63 -3.83
CA SER A 115 8.46 -13.35 -4.37
C SER A 115 9.62 -13.53 -5.34
N GLU A 116 9.60 -12.80 -6.46
CA GLU A 116 10.63 -12.89 -7.47
C GLU A 116 11.33 -11.57 -7.69
#